data_b3c6062e962f4b549098fd810c9c5d75
#
_entry.id   b3c6062e962f4b549098fd810c9c5d75
#
_cell.length_a   1.000
_cell.length_b   1.000
_cell.length_c   1.000
_cell.angle_alpha   90.00
_cell.angle_beta   90.00
_cell.angle_gamma   90.00
#
_symmetry.space_group_name_H-M   'P 1'
#
loop_
_entity.id
_entity.type
_entity.pdbx_description
1 polymer ?
#
loop_
_entity_poly.entity_id
_entity_poly.type
_entity_poly.pdbx_seq_one_letter_code
_entity_poly.pdbx_strand_id
1 'polypeptide(L)'
;MSMNLIGITSPGVASAIAAAGGRLAGVETQSVEAAGLVALLFRSKDTSWQFLRRSRTALESMVRAQRILEAAAMFGPLLPARPGSLIRDDLEACTLLCGHSRQLAESLRLHGNTTQFQVTITWNPMAALAARRDHPDLAAAAAAGARGAAKEAGHLISRFMADERVAFEAEAMRALATVARDVIALPVDQADMLMNAAVLLAPGAEPDLEHALEALDGSLPGENRIRLIGPLPPVSFAAVSIDRPSRDRVAAARRLLGVREATERHDLRRAYLDIARAHHPDTGAHAAGAQAVGAAAEAFRLLARIAEARLCAEQGDVLLVDILRHDQHRSVST
;
A
#
# COMPACT_ATOMS: atom_id res chain seq x y z
N MET A 1 8.44 24.33 11.43
CA MET A 1 7.73 24.14 10.14
C MET A 1 7.85 22.67 9.79
N SER A 2 6.75 21.96 9.57
CA SER A 2 6.79 20.53 9.21
C SER A 2 7.33 20.33 7.79
N MET A 3 8.05 19.22 7.61
CA MET A 3 8.60 18.76 6.34
C MET A 3 7.94 17.46 5.91
N ASN A 4 7.84 17.22 4.62
CA ASN A 4 7.36 15.95 4.09
C ASN A 4 8.52 14.95 4.01
N LEU A 5 8.32 13.74 4.49
CA LEU A 5 9.24 12.64 4.30
C LEU A 5 9.10 12.11 2.85
N ILE A 6 10.21 12.08 2.12
CA ILE A 6 10.31 11.44 0.79
C ILE A 6 10.46 9.94 0.96
N GLY A 7 11.38 9.55 1.83
CA GLY A 7 11.69 8.15 2.12
C GLY A 7 12.93 8.02 3.00
N ILE A 8 13.29 6.76 3.24
CA ILE A 8 14.48 6.39 4.01
C ILE A 8 15.51 5.76 3.04
N THR A 9 16.75 6.16 3.20
CA THR A 9 17.85 5.68 2.35
C THR A 9 19.14 5.50 3.15
N SER A 10 20.25 5.16 2.46
CA SER A 10 21.58 5.07 3.05
C SER A 10 22.33 6.41 2.99
N PRO A 11 23.37 6.60 3.84
CA PRO A 11 24.22 7.79 3.79
C PRO A 11 24.88 8.01 2.42
N GLY A 12 25.26 6.93 1.71
CA GLY A 12 25.85 7.01 0.38
C GLY A 12 24.92 7.63 -0.67
N VAL A 13 23.65 7.25 -0.67
CA VAL A 13 22.62 7.82 -1.56
C VAL A 13 22.37 9.30 -1.23
N ALA A 14 22.25 9.63 0.05
CA ALA A 14 22.05 11.02 0.47
C ALA A 14 23.24 11.92 0.08
N SER A 15 24.47 11.40 0.21
CA SER A 15 25.69 12.09 -0.25
C SER A 15 25.71 12.29 -1.76
N ALA A 16 25.27 11.31 -2.54
CA ALA A 16 25.15 11.45 -4.00
C ALA A 16 24.12 12.51 -4.40
N ILE A 17 22.97 12.57 -3.73
CA ILE A 17 21.96 13.61 -3.93
C ILE A 17 22.54 15.00 -3.60
N ALA A 18 23.25 15.13 -2.47
CA ALA A 18 23.87 16.38 -2.06
C ALA A 18 24.93 16.83 -3.08
N ALA A 19 25.78 15.92 -3.56
CA ALA A 19 26.79 16.19 -4.60
C ALA A 19 26.16 16.64 -5.93
N ALA A 20 24.97 16.16 -6.26
CA ALA A 20 24.18 16.59 -7.42
C ALA A 20 23.41 17.91 -7.20
N GLY A 21 23.73 18.66 -6.14
CA GLY A 21 23.15 19.96 -5.83
C GLY A 21 21.99 19.94 -4.86
N GLY A 22 21.68 18.82 -4.22
CA GLY A 22 20.68 18.72 -3.14
C GLY A 22 19.24 19.00 -3.60
N ARG A 23 18.93 18.83 -4.87
CA ARG A 23 17.60 19.10 -5.45
C ARG A 23 17.08 17.87 -6.18
N LEU A 24 15.82 17.52 -5.92
CA LEU A 24 15.09 16.45 -6.59
C LEU A 24 13.88 17.03 -7.32
N ALA A 25 13.75 16.76 -8.61
CA ALA A 25 12.72 17.34 -9.46
C ALA A 25 12.56 18.89 -9.29
N GLY A 26 13.69 19.61 -9.15
CA GLY A 26 13.72 21.05 -8.94
C GLY A 26 13.39 21.52 -7.50
N VAL A 27 13.12 20.62 -6.57
CA VAL A 27 12.80 20.90 -5.16
C VAL A 27 14.03 20.69 -4.30
N GLU A 28 14.33 21.67 -3.43
CA GLU A 28 15.38 21.55 -2.43
C GLU A 28 15.03 20.49 -1.40
N THR A 29 15.99 19.61 -1.11
CA THR A 29 15.84 18.52 -0.15
C THR A 29 16.78 18.71 1.03
N GLN A 30 16.37 18.19 2.17
CA GLN A 30 17.15 18.11 3.39
C GLN A 30 17.31 16.64 3.78
N SER A 31 18.46 16.28 4.30
CA SER A 31 18.74 14.95 4.82
C SER A 31 19.06 15.03 6.31
N VAL A 32 18.49 14.09 7.07
CA VAL A 32 18.80 13.90 8.49
C VAL A 32 19.31 12.48 8.67
N GLU A 33 20.53 12.34 9.21
CA GLU A 33 21.18 11.05 9.40
C GLU A 33 21.16 10.63 10.86
N ALA A 34 20.75 9.39 11.12
CA ALA A 34 20.86 8.74 12.42
C ALA A 34 20.85 7.20 12.25
N ALA A 35 21.53 6.50 13.15
CA ALA A 35 21.58 5.03 13.21
C ALA A 35 21.95 4.35 11.87
N GLY A 36 22.81 4.99 11.05
CA GLY A 36 23.26 4.46 9.74
C GLY A 36 22.21 4.56 8.64
N LEU A 37 21.13 5.29 8.86
CA LEU A 37 20.05 5.57 7.91
C LEU A 37 19.89 7.08 7.71
N VAL A 38 19.27 7.46 6.59
CA VAL A 38 18.99 8.86 6.27
C VAL A 38 17.52 9.04 5.93
N ALA A 39 16.86 9.98 6.59
CA ALA A 39 15.56 10.49 6.21
C ALA A 39 15.74 11.62 5.17
N LEU A 40 15.19 11.43 3.96
CA LEU A 40 15.13 12.46 2.95
C LEU A 40 13.83 13.27 3.12
N LEU A 41 13.96 14.58 3.23
CA LEU A 41 12.88 15.50 3.55
C LEU A 41 12.78 16.62 2.50
N PHE A 42 11.59 17.16 2.32
CA PHE A 42 11.41 18.40 1.55
C PHE A 42 10.36 19.30 2.21
N ARG A 43 10.50 20.61 2.01
CA ARG A 43 9.52 21.59 2.49
C ARG A 43 8.40 21.75 1.49
N SER A 44 7.15 21.60 1.94
CA SER A 44 5.97 21.98 1.17
C SER A 44 5.28 23.17 1.84
N LYS A 45 4.77 24.09 1.04
CA LYS A 45 3.91 25.18 1.53
C LYS A 45 2.53 24.68 1.93
N ASP A 46 2.13 23.51 1.43
CA ASP A 46 0.80 22.92 1.67
C ASP A 46 0.87 21.95 2.85
N THR A 47 0.53 22.44 4.03
CA THR A 47 0.59 21.68 5.29
C THR A 47 -0.63 20.78 5.54
N SER A 48 -1.59 20.74 4.64
CA SER A 48 -2.91 20.14 4.91
C SER A 48 -3.36 19.08 3.91
N TRP A 49 -2.64 17.94 3.83
CA TRP A 49 -3.05 16.77 3.05
C TRP A 49 -4.39 16.15 3.50
N GLN A 50 -4.76 16.33 4.77
CA GLN A 50 -5.98 15.73 5.32
C GLN A 50 -7.27 16.39 4.83
N PHE A 51 -7.24 17.68 4.47
CA PHE A 51 -8.40 18.44 4.03
C PHE A 51 -8.61 18.47 2.50
N LEU A 52 -7.61 18.02 1.70
CA LEU A 52 -7.58 18.26 0.26
C LEU A 52 -7.93 17.05 -0.61
N ARG A 53 -8.51 15.99 -0.06
CA ARG A 53 -8.74 14.71 -0.78
C ARG A 53 -9.50 14.79 -2.11
N ARG A 54 -10.07 15.94 -2.48
CA ARG A 54 -10.87 16.14 -3.72
C ARG A 54 -10.56 17.44 -4.47
N SER A 55 -9.47 18.16 -4.16
CA SER A 55 -9.16 19.41 -4.84
C SER A 55 -8.09 19.21 -5.92
N ARG A 56 -8.08 20.09 -6.94
CA ARG A 56 -7.05 20.15 -7.98
C ARG A 56 -5.64 20.31 -7.38
N THR A 57 -5.54 21.09 -6.32
CA THR A 57 -4.29 21.32 -5.56
C THR A 57 -3.75 20.03 -4.92
N ALA A 58 -4.62 19.13 -4.46
CA ALA A 58 -4.20 17.85 -3.90
C ALA A 58 -3.57 16.95 -4.98
N LEU A 59 -4.16 16.90 -6.16
CA LEU A 59 -3.62 16.13 -7.29
C LEU A 59 -2.25 16.68 -7.71
N GLU A 60 -2.11 18.00 -7.84
CA GLU A 60 -0.84 18.66 -8.17
C GLU A 60 0.25 18.34 -7.12
N SER A 61 -0.10 18.37 -5.84
CA SER A 61 0.80 18.02 -4.75
C SER A 61 1.20 16.54 -4.77
N MET A 62 0.27 15.63 -5.10
CA MET A 62 0.57 14.20 -5.27
C MET A 62 1.52 13.95 -6.44
N VAL A 63 1.26 14.55 -7.59
CA VAL A 63 2.13 14.44 -8.78
C VAL A 63 3.52 14.97 -8.48
N ARG A 64 3.61 16.10 -7.76
CA ARG A 64 4.89 16.67 -7.33
C ARG A 64 5.65 15.73 -6.39
N ALA A 65 4.98 15.19 -5.37
CA ALA A 65 5.59 14.23 -4.44
C ALA A 65 6.08 12.97 -5.16
N GLN A 66 5.29 12.46 -6.12
CA GLN A 66 5.67 11.31 -6.94
C GLN A 66 6.95 11.60 -7.76
N ARG A 67 7.03 12.76 -8.43
CA ARG A 67 8.24 13.14 -9.20
C ARG A 67 9.48 13.28 -8.33
N ILE A 68 9.33 13.82 -7.11
CA ILE A 68 10.44 13.91 -6.16
C ILE A 68 10.92 12.52 -5.74
N LEU A 69 9.99 11.62 -5.46
CA LEU A 69 10.25 10.25 -5.07
C LEU A 69 10.97 9.47 -6.20
N GLU A 70 10.48 9.58 -7.43
CA GLU A 70 11.10 8.97 -8.60
C GLU A 70 12.52 9.50 -8.81
N ALA A 71 12.71 10.81 -8.71
CA ALA A 71 14.03 11.42 -8.81
C ALA A 71 14.99 10.95 -7.70
N ALA A 72 14.50 10.72 -6.48
CA ALA A 72 15.30 10.19 -5.39
C ALA A 72 15.74 8.75 -5.64
N ALA A 73 14.83 7.91 -6.16
CA ALA A 73 15.10 6.50 -6.46
C ALA A 73 16.18 6.31 -7.55
N MET A 74 16.40 7.29 -8.41
CA MET A 74 17.47 7.24 -9.41
C MET A 74 18.89 7.27 -8.81
N PHE A 75 19.05 7.71 -7.56
CA PHE A 75 20.35 7.76 -6.88
C PHE A 75 20.70 6.46 -6.14
N GLY A 76 19.77 5.54 -6.01
CA GLY A 76 20.00 4.24 -5.38
C GLY A 76 18.86 3.77 -4.48
N PRO A 77 19.12 2.78 -3.60
CA PRO A 77 18.11 2.17 -2.77
C PRO A 77 17.32 3.18 -1.93
N LEU A 78 16.00 3.12 -2.05
CA LEU A 78 15.09 4.02 -1.37
C LEU A 78 13.87 3.25 -0.84
N LEU A 79 13.58 3.38 0.45
CA LEU A 79 12.33 2.95 1.04
C LEU A 79 11.35 4.14 1.01
N PRO A 80 10.34 4.15 0.14
CA PRO A 80 9.47 5.30 -0.06
C PRO A 80 8.63 5.61 1.17
N ALA A 81 8.33 6.88 1.40
CA ALA A 81 7.35 7.28 2.40
C ALA A 81 5.96 7.42 1.77
N ARG A 82 4.95 7.10 2.56
CA ARG A 82 3.56 7.35 2.18
C ARG A 82 3.30 8.85 2.04
N PRO A 83 2.60 9.31 1.00
CA PRO A 83 2.21 10.71 0.87
C PRO A 83 1.52 11.23 2.14
N GLY A 84 1.94 12.40 2.62
CA GLY A 84 1.45 12.97 3.88
C GLY A 84 2.19 12.53 5.15
N SER A 85 3.26 11.76 5.04
CA SER A 85 4.16 11.47 6.15
C SER A 85 4.96 12.74 6.48
N LEU A 86 4.56 13.43 7.55
CA LEU A 86 5.16 14.69 7.98
C LEU A 86 6.19 14.45 9.09
N ILE A 87 7.26 15.21 9.09
CA ILE A 87 8.28 15.32 10.14
C ILE A 87 8.29 16.77 10.61
N ARG A 88 8.26 17.03 11.92
CA ARG A 88 8.20 18.37 12.50
C ARG A 88 9.54 19.08 12.46
N ASP A 89 10.60 18.37 12.80
CA ASP A 89 11.97 18.86 12.92
C ASP A 89 13.00 17.72 12.82
N ASP A 90 14.27 18.07 12.84
CA ASP A 90 15.38 17.13 12.73
C ASP A 90 15.45 16.16 13.92
N LEU A 91 15.07 16.60 15.12
CA LEU A 91 15.04 15.76 16.31
C LEU A 91 14.00 14.63 16.15
N GLU A 92 12.82 14.95 15.62
CA GLU A 92 11.79 13.95 15.31
C GLU A 92 12.26 12.97 14.24
N ALA A 93 12.99 13.44 13.22
CA ALA A 93 13.60 12.57 12.23
C ALA A 93 14.63 11.61 12.85
N CYS A 94 15.52 12.13 13.71
CA CYS A 94 16.48 11.31 14.45
C CYS A 94 15.78 10.28 15.35
N THR A 95 14.75 10.69 16.08
CA THR A 95 13.95 9.79 16.93
C THR A 95 13.30 8.67 16.13
N LEU A 96 12.75 8.98 14.96
CA LEU A 96 12.18 7.99 14.02
C LEU A 96 13.24 6.99 13.56
N LEU A 97 14.40 7.47 13.11
CA LEU A 97 15.47 6.62 12.60
C LEU A 97 16.06 5.73 13.69
N CYS A 98 16.35 6.28 14.87
CA CYS A 98 16.91 5.52 16.00
C CYS A 98 15.89 4.50 16.54
N GLY A 99 14.66 4.94 16.76
CA GLY A 99 13.62 4.11 17.38
C GLY A 99 13.16 2.94 16.51
N HIS A 100 13.34 3.03 15.21
CA HIS A 100 12.91 2.01 14.25
C HIS A 100 14.04 1.53 13.34
N SER A 101 15.30 1.75 13.71
CA SER A 101 16.49 1.50 12.87
C SER A 101 16.52 0.09 12.29
N ARG A 102 16.28 -0.92 13.12
CA ARG A 102 16.29 -2.32 12.68
C ARG A 102 15.22 -2.62 11.62
N GLN A 103 13.99 -2.20 11.87
CA GLN A 103 12.86 -2.41 10.95
C GLN A 103 13.08 -1.67 9.62
N LEU A 104 13.53 -0.40 9.70
CA LEU A 104 13.77 0.43 8.52
C LEU A 104 14.95 -0.10 7.70
N ALA A 105 16.07 -0.50 8.34
CA ALA A 105 17.21 -1.06 7.64
C ALA A 105 16.90 -2.39 6.96
N GLU A 106 16.15 -3.27 7.62
CA GLU A 106 15.70 -4.53 7.02
C GLU A 106 14.78 -4.30 5.82
N SER A 107 13.81 -3.39 5.95
CA SER A 107 12.89 -3.06 4.86
C SER A 107 13.60 -2.37 3.69
N LEU A 108 14.56 -1.47 3.96
CA LEU A 108 15.39 -0.86 2.93
C LEU A 108 16.22 -1.91 2.19
N ARG A 109 16.81 -2.88 2.90
CA ARG A 109 17.55 -3.98 2.29
C ARG A 109 16.69 -4.88 1.42
N LEU A 110 15.43 -5.15 1.83
CA LEU A 110 14.52 -6.04 1.11
C LEU A 110 13.89 -5.36 -0.11
N HIS A 111 13.52 -4.09 0.01
CA HIS A 111 12.69 -3.39 -0.97
C HIS A 111 13.37 -2.20 -1.63
N GLY A 112 14.41 -1.62 -1.03
CA GLY A 112 15.00 -0.36 -1.49
C GLY A 112 15.60 -0.40 -2.89
N ASN A 113 16.01 -1.58 -3.36
CA ASN A 113 16.57 -1.78 -4.71
C ASN A 113 15.62 -2.55 -5.64
N THR A 114 14.33 -2.63 -5.30
CA THR A 114 13.30 -3.23 -6.16
C THR A 114 12.59 -2.16 -6.95
N THR A 115 12.03 -2.55 -8.09
CA THR A 115 11.29 -1.67 -8.98
C THR A 115 9.84 -2.12 -9.06
N GLN A 116 8.92 -1.18 -8.98
CA GLN A 116 7.49 -1.45 -9.14
C GLN A 116 7.05 -1.07 -10.54
N PHE A 117 6.22 -1.91 -11.14
CA PHE A 117 5.44 -1.58 -12.32
C PHE A 117 3.94 -1.69 -12.01
N GLN A 118 3.13 -0.84 -12.62
CA GLN A 118 1.69 -1.00 -12.66
C GLN A 118 1.30 -1.52 -14.03
N VAL A 119 0.64 -2.68 -14.04
CA VAL A 119 0.12 -3.35 -15.24
C VAL A 119 -1.39 -3.19 -15.25
N THR A 120 -1.92 -2.60 -16.32
CA THR A 120 -3.36 -2.50 -16.55
C THR A 120 -3.66 -3.13 -17.88
N ILE A 121 -4.57 -4.10 -17.90
CA ILE A 121 -5.01 -4.78 -19.12
C ILE A 121 -6.49 -4.45 -19.36
N THR A 122 -6.77 -3.92 -20.53
CA THR A 122 -8.13 -3.60 -20.98
C THR A 122 -8.46 -4.40 -22.24
N TRP A 123 -9.72 -4.71 -22.44
CA TRP A 123 -10.23 -5.41 -23.62
C TRP A 123 -11.35 -4.61 -24.30
N ASN A 124 -11.64 -5.00 -25.55
CA ASN A 124 -12.88 -4.58 -26.20
C ASN A 124 -13.98 -5.62 -25.90
N PRO A 125 -14.97 -5.30 -25.02
CA PRO A 125 -16.01 -6.26 -24.64
C PRO A 125 -16.79 -6.82 -25.82
N MET A 126 -17.05 -6.00 -26.85
CA MET A 126 -17.79 -6.41 -28.03
C MET A 126 -16.98 -7.37 -28.91
N ALA A 127 -15.68 -7.12 -29.08
CA ALA A 127 -14.78 -8.00 -29.77
C ALA A 127 -14.63 -9.36 -29.04
N ALA A 128 -14.52 -9.32 -27.71
CA ALA A 128 -14.44 -10.54 -26.88
C ALA A 128 -15.71 -11.40 -27.00
N LEU A 129 -16.90 -10.78 -26.96
CA LEU A 129 -18.17 -11.49 -27.19
C LEU A 129 -18.25 -12.10 -28.61
N ALA A 130 -17.81 -11.35 -29.62
CA ALA A 130 -17.80 -11.83 -31.00
C ALA A 130 -16.85 -13.03 -31.19
N ALA A 131 -15.66 -12.99 -30.57
CA ALA A 131 -14.69 -14.08 -30.63
C ALA A 131 -15.15 -15.36 -29.92
N ARG A 132 -16.05 -15.24 -28.94
CA ARG A 132 -16.58 -16.35 -28.12
C ARG A 132 -18.05 -16.68 -28.41
N ARG A 133 -18.60 -16.27 -29.59
CA ARG A 133 -20.03 -16.43 -29.96
C ARG A 133 -20.56 -17.84 -29.80
N ASP A 134 -19.71 -18.85 -29.96
CA ASP A 134 -20.08 -20.27 -29.89
C ASP A 134 -20.08 -20.80 -28.43
N HIS A 135 -19.76 -19.95 -27.43
CA HIS A 135 -19.82 -20.33 -26.03
C HIS A 135 -21.27 -20.63 -25.60
N PRO A 136 -21.53 -21.70 -24.83
CA PRO A 136 -22.89 -22.13 -24.47
C PRO A 136 -23.74 -21.00 -23.83
N ASP A 137 -23.17 -20.20 -22.96
CA ASP A 137 -23.91 -19.10 -22.33
C ASP A 137 -24.28 -17.99 -23.31
N LEU A 138 -23.41 -17.68 -24.29
CA LEU A 138 -23.71 -16.71 -25.33
C LEU A 138 -24.73 -17.27 -26.38
N ALA A 139 -24.68 -18.53 -26.69
CA ALA A 139 -25.69 -19.18 -27.48
C ALA A 139 -27.06 -19.16 -26.75
N ALA A 140 -27.09 -19.43 -25.46
CA ALA A 140 -28.30 -19.31 -24.63
C ALA A 140 -28.81 -17.87 -24.57
N ALA A 141 -27.93 -16.88 -24.44
CA ALA A 141 -28.29 -15.47 -24.46
C ALA A 141 -28.92 -15.04 -25.80
N ALA A 142 -28.34 -15.48 -26.92
CA ALA A 142 -28.89 -15.23 -28.26
C ALA A 142 -30.28 -15.85 -28.43
N ALA A 143 -30.46 -17.10 -27.97
CA ALA A 143 -31.76 -17.75 -27.97
C ALA A 143 -32.80 -17.04 -27.07
N ALA A 144 -32.41 -16.54 -25.90
CA ALA A 144 -33.28 -15.74 -25.03
C ALA A 144 -33.66 -14.40 -25.68
N GLY A 145 -32.71 -13.72 -26.32
CA GLY A 145 -32.96 -12.49 -27.07
C GLY A 145 -33.94 -12.70 -28.23
N ALA A 146 -33.80 -13.77 -28.99
CA ALA A 146 -34.70 -14.14 -30.09
C ALA A 146 -36.14 -14.41 -29.61
N ARG A 147 -36.32 -14.85 -28.35
CA ARG A 147 -37.65 -15.02 -27.70
C ARG A 147 -38.20 -13.75 -27.08
N GLY A 148 -37.50 -12.61 -27.20
CA GLY A 148 -37.89 -11.36 -26.60
C GLY A 148 -37.56 -11.26 -25.10
N ALA A 149 -36.80 -12.20 -24.53
CA ALA A 149 -36.39 -12.22 -23.13
C ALA A 149 -35.09 -11.41 -22.91
N ALA A 150 -35.09 -10.13 -23.23
CA ALA A 150 -33.92 -9.25 -23.22
C ALA A 150 -33.21 -9.21 -21.85
N LYS A 151 -33.97 -9.26 -20.74
CA LYS A 151 -33.41 -9.26 -19.39
C LYS A 151 -32.62 -10.52 -19.08
N GLU A 152 -33.14 -11.69 -19.50
CA GLU A 152 -32.46 -12.96 -19.35
C GLU A 152 -31.18 -13.01 -20.20
N ALA A 153 -31.25 -12.56 -21.45
CA ALA A 153 -30.08 -12.45 -22.33
C ALA A 153 -29.01 -11.56 -21.73
N GLY A 154 -29.41 -10.39 -21.18
CA GLY A 154 -28.48 -9.47 -20.51
C GLY A 154 -27.79 -10.08 -19.28
N HIS A 155 -28.50 -10.86 -18.47
CA HIS A 155 -27.92 -11.55 -17.33
C HIS A 155 -26.91 -12.63 -17.75
N LEU A 156 -27.21 -13.40 -18.78
CA LEU A 156 -26.29 -14.42 -19.31
C LEU A 156 -24.99 -13.81 -19.84
N ILE A 157 -25.10 -12.71 -20.61
CA ILE A 157 -23.94 -11.97 -21.11
C ILE A 157 -23.11 -11.41 -19.95
N SER A 158 -23.76 -10.75 -18.97
CA SER A 158 -23.05 -10.18 -17.82
C SER A 158 -22.32 -11.22 -16.99
N ARG A 159 -22.94 -12.39 -16.79
CA ARG A 159 -22.31 -13.52 -16.09
C ARG A 159 -21.09 -14.02 -16.87
N PHE A 160 -21.26 -14.30 -18.15
CA PHE A 160 -20.16 -14.74 -19.03
C PHE A 160 -18.97 -13.77 -18.96
N MET A 161 -19.22 -12.46 -19.10
CA MET A 161 -18.18 -11.44 -19.03
C MET A 161 -17.49 -11.38 -17.66
N ALA A 162 -18.22 -11.60 -16.58
CA ALA A 162 -17.66 -11.65 -15.24
C ALA A 162 -16.78 -12.88 -15.04
N ASP A 163 -17.22 -14.06 -15.53
CA ASP A 163 -16.50 -15.32 -15.42
C ASP A 163 -15.21 -15.29 -16.25
N GLU A 164 -15.25 -14.78 -17.50
CA GLU A 164 -14.07 -14.59 -18.35
C GLU A 164 -13.05 -13.65 -17.70
N ARG A 165 -13.51 -12.55 -17.09
CA ARG A 165 -12.61 -11.62 -16.37
C ARG A 165 -11.93 -12.29 -15.18
N VAL A 166 -12.67 -13.02 -14.36
CA VAL A 166 -12.12 -13.74 -13.20
C VAL A 166 -11.10 -14.80 -13.63
N ALA A 167 -11.41 -15.55 -14.67
CA ALA A 167 -10.51 -16.56 -15.21
C ALA A 167 -9.21 -15.93 -15.73
N PHE A 168 -9.32 -14.85 -16.51
CA PHE A 168 -8.16 -14.14 -17.05
C PHE A 168 -7.32 -13.48 -15.92
N GLU A 169 -7.96 -12.80 -14.95
CA GLU A 169 -7.24 -12.20 -13.82
C GLU A 169 -6.42 -13.27 -13.07
N ALA A 170 -7.02 -14.43 -12.81
CA ALA A 170 -6.32 -15.53 -12.15
C ALA A 170 -5.14 -16.08 -12.96
N GLU A 171 -5.28 -16.17 -14.29
CA GLU A 171 -4.20 -16.59 -15.19
C GLU A 171 -3.09 -15.55 -15.23
N ALA A 172 -3.43 -14.29 -15.42
CA ALA A 172 -2.48 -13.18 -15.47
C ALA A 172 -1.72 -13.01 -14.15
N MET A 173 -2.41 -13.08 -13.02
CA MET A 173 -1.77 -13.02 -11.70
C MET A 173 -0.78 -14.18 -11.50
N ARG A 174 -1.11 -15.40 -11.96
CA ARG A 174 -0.17 -16.53 -11.92
C ARG A 174 1.03 -16.31 -12.83
N ALA A 175 0.83 -15.85 -14.06
CA ALA A 175 1.91 -15.56 -14.99
C ALA A 175 2.87 -14.50 -14.44
N LEU A 176 2.34 -13.39 -13.93
CA LEU A 176 3.13 -12.33 -13.32
C LEU A 176 3.88 -12.80 -12.06
N ALA A 177 3.29 -13.68 -11.26
CA ALA A 177 3.93 -14.23 -10.06
C ALA A 177 5.13 -15.13 -10.37
N THR A 178 5.29 -15.63 -11.60
CA THR A 178 6.48 -16.43 -11.97
C THR A 178 7.72 -15.58 -12.20
N VAL A 179 7.56 -14.32 -12.60
CA VAL A 179 8.65 -13.39 -12.95
C VAL A 179 8.86 -12.31 -11.89
N ALA A 180 7.85 -12.05 -11.07
CA ALA A 180 7.87 -11.02 -10.04
C ALA A 180 8.29 -11.57 -8.67
N ARG A 181 8.87 -10.71 -7.83
CA ARG A 181 9.06 -10.99 -6.40
C ARG A 181 7.74 -11.02 -5.65
N ASP A 182 6.81 -10.15 -6.06
CA ASP A 182 5.50 -10.02 -5.46
C ASP A 182 4.53 -9.33 -6.41
N VAL A 183 3.24 -9.63 -6.30
CA VAL A 183 2.17 -9.04 -7.12
C VAL A 183 0.98 -8.70 -6.23
N ILE A 184 0.43 -7.51 -6.40
CA ILE A 184 -0.77 -7.04 -5.69
C ILE A 184 -1.84 -6.71 -6.70
N ALA A 185 -3.01 -7.35 -6.59
CA ALA A 185 -4.19 -6.96 -7.34
C ALA A 185 -4.69 -5.59 -6.88
N LEU A 186 -4.86 -4.67 -7.81
CA LEU A 186 -5.40 -3.34 -7.58
C LEU A 186 -6.89 -3.31 -7.98
N PRO A 187 -7.67 -2.33 -7.48
CA PRO A 187 -9.07 -2.20 -7.86
C PRO A 187 -9.25 -2.04 -9.37
N VAL A 188 -10.25 -2.73 -9.90
CA VAL A 188 -10.74 -2.59 -11.27
C VAL A 188 -11.96 -1.68 -11.20
N ASP A 189 -11.85 -0.48 -11.76
CA ASP A 189 -12.84 0.60 -11.66
C ASP A 189 -13.52 0.95 -13.00
N GLN A 190 -13.09 0.34 -14.11
CA GLN A 190 -13.61 0.54 -15.44
C GLN A 190 -14.18 -0.75 -16.00
N ALA A 191 -15.27 -0.66 -16.77
CA ALA A 191 -15.96 -1.81 -17.31
C ALA A 191 -15.15 -2.60 -18.37
N ASP A 192 -14.25 -1.93 -19.07
CA ASP A 192 -13.34 -2.48 -20.05
C ASP A 192 -11.99 -2.94 -19.45
N MET A 193 -11.80 -2.79 -18.15
CA MET A 193 -10.60 -3.22 -17.47
C MET A 193 -10.72 -4.68 -17.04
N LEU A 194 -9.84 -5.54 -17.56
CA LEU A 194 -9.73 -6.95 -17.18
C LEU A 194 -8.94 -7.13 -15.89
N MET A 195 -7.81 -6.43 -15.79
CA MET A 195 -6.89 -6.56 -14.67
C MET A 195 -6.19 -5.23 -14.40
N ASN A 196 -5.93 -4.99 -13.12
CA ASN A 196 -5.04 -3.93 -12.66
C ASN A 196 -4.16 -4.49 -11.54
N ALA A 197 -2.84 -4.45 -11.69
CA ALA A 197 -1.92 -5.02 -10.72
C ALA A 197 -0.68 -4.15 -10.53
N ALA A 198 -0.15 -4.12 -9.31
CA ALA A 198 1.20 -3.68 -9.04
C ALA A 198 2.11 -4.92 -9.03
N VAL A 199 3.25 -4.82 -9.71
CA VAL A 199 4.24 -5.89 -9.88
C VAL A 199 5.56 -5.41 -9.31
N LEU A 200 6.16 -6.17 -8.39
CA LEU A 200 7.45 -5.87 -7.78
C LEU A 200 8.54 -6.71 -8.44
N LEU A 201 9.50 -6.08 -9.06
CA LEU A 201 10.60 -6.75 -9.73
C LEU A 201 11.91 -6.67 -8.94
N ALA A 202 12.73 -7.70 -9.09
CA ALA A 202 14.14 -7.62 -8.79
C ALA A 202 14.86 -6.75 -9.84
N PRO A 203 16.01 -6.15 -9.52
CA PRO A 203 16.80 -5.42 -10.50
C PRO A 203 17.11 -6.29 -11.73
N GLY A 204 16.86 -5.77 -12.92
CA GLY A 204 17.17 -6.46 -14.19
C GLY A 204 16.13 -7.50 -14.64
N ALA A 205 15.00 -7.64 -13.93
CA ALA A 205 13.91 -8.55 -14.31
C ALA A 205 12.84 -7.93 -15.24
N GLU A 206 13.09 -6.72 -15.75
CA GLU A 206 12.18 -6.04 -16.68
C GLU A 206 11.94 -6.84 -17.97
N PRO A 207 12.96 -7.46 -18.60
CA PRO A 207 12.73 -8.28 -19.81
C PRO A 207 11.84 -9.49 -19.55
N ASP A 208 11.91 -10.10 -18.37
CA ASP A 208 11.06 -11.24 -18.01
C ASP A 208 9.59 -10.80 -17.87
N LEU A 209 9.35 -9.60 -17.33
CA LEU A 209 8.02 -9.01 -17.28
C LEU A 209 7.50 -8.73 -18.68
N GLU A 210 8.29 -8.16 -19.58
CA GLU A 210 7.90 -7.90 -20.97
C GLU A 210 7.49 -9.19 -21.69
N HIS A 211 8.29 -10.24 -21.60
CA HIS A 211 7.94 -11.56 -22.17
C HIS A 211 6.65 -12.15 -21.57
N ALA A 212 6.44 -12.01 -20.26
CA ALA A 212 5.21 -12.48 -19.63
C ALA A 212 3.98 -11.70 -20.13
N LEU A 213 4.11 -10.39 -20.34
CA LEU A 213 3.04 -9.56 -20.88
C LEU A 213 2.75 -9.84 -22.36
N GLU A 214 3.78 -10.10 -23.17
CA GLU A 214 3.62 -10.52 -24.58
C GLU A 214 2.86 -11.86 -24.66
N ALA A 215 3.21 -12.83 -23.81
CA ALA A 215 2.50 -14.11 -23.75
C ALA A 215 1.04 -13.95 -23.34
N LEU A 216 0.74 -13.08 -22.37
CA LEU A 216 -0.63 -12.75 -21.95
C LEU A 216 -1.43 -12.06 -23.05
N ASP A 217 -0.81 -11.13 -23.79
CA ASP A 217 -1.46 -10.45 -24.93
C ASP A 217 -1.85 -11.46 -26.01
N GLY A 218 -0.96 -12.42 -26.32
CA GLY A 218 -1.22 -13.48 -27.27
C GLY A 218 -2.32 -14.48 -26.86
N SER A 219 -2.63 -14.58 -25.55
CA SER A 219 -3.69 -15.48 -25.04
C SER A 219 -5.09 -14.84 -25.07
N LEU A 220 -5.17 -13.52 -25.15
CA LEU A 220 -6.43 -12.78 -25.10
C LEU A 220 -7.15 -12.79 -26.46
N PRO A 221 -8.46 -13.07 -26.49
CA PRO A 221 -9.25 -12.98 -27.70
C PRO A 221 -9.61 -11.52 -28.01
N GLY A 222 -9.34 -11.09 -29.23
CA GLY A 222 -9.78 -9.77 -29.72
C GLY A 222 -8.77 -8.65 -29.55
N GLU A 223 -9.25 -7.41 -29.57
CA GLU A 223 -8.41 -6.22 -29.40
C GLU A 223 -8.18 -5.92 -27.91
N ASN A 224 -6.94 -6.04 -27.50
CA ASN A 224 -6.52 -5.79 -26.12
C ASN A 224 -5.54 -4.62 -26.07
N ARG A 225 -5.43 -4.00 -24.90
CA ARG A 225 -4.41 -2.99 -24.63
C ARG A 225 -3.77 -3.27 -23.29
N ILE A 226 -2.47 -3.49 -23.30
CA ILE A 226 -1.64 -3.57 -22.11
C ILE A 226 -1.00 -2.19 -21.89
N ARG A 227 -1.22 -1.63 -20.71
CA ARG A 227 -0.57 -0.39 -20.25
C ARG A 227 0.38 -0.73 -19.12
N LEU A 228 1.65 -0.42 -19.34
CA LEU A 228 2.72 -0.56 -18.35
C LEU A 228 3.14 0.83 -17.87
N ILE A 229 3.15 1.06 -16.56
CA ILE A 229 3.64 2.30 -15.95
C ILE A 229 4.76 1.93 -14.99
N GLY A 230 5.93 2.48 -15.21
CA GLY A 230 7.14 2.28 -14.43
C GLY A 230 8.38 2.64 -15.25
N PRO A 231 9.57 2.49 -14.70
CA PRO A 231 9.88 2.02 -13.34
C PRO A 231 9.45 3.00 -12.23
N LEU A 232 8.90 2.49 -11.15
CA LEU A 232 8.46 3.26 -9.98
C LEU A 232 9.14 2.74 -8.71
N PRO A 233 9.34 3.56 -7.68
CA PRO A 233 9.67 3.09 -6.34
C PRO A 233 8.57 2.15 -5.79
N PRO A 234 8.89 1.21 -4.88
CA PRO A 234 7.98 0.13 -4.44
C PRO A 234 6.88 0.62 -3.47
N VAL A 235 6.19 1.70 -3.80
CA VAL A 235 5.19 2.37 -2.93
C VAL A 235 4.00 1.50 -2.54
N SER A 236 3.63 0.53 -3.39
CA SER A 236 2.55 -0.40 -3.09
C SER A 236 2.98 -1.56 -2.20
N PHE A 237 4.27 -1.84 -2.11
CA PHE A 237 4.80 -3.02 -1.42
C PHE A 237 5.45 -2.69 -0.08
N ALA A 238 6.07 -1.52 0.03
CA ALA A 238 6.81 -1.14 1.22
C ALA A 238 6.86 0.39 1.35
N ALA A 239 5.80 0.99 1.86
CA ALA A 239 5.75 2.43 2.13
C ALA A 239 5.83 2.72 3.63
N VAL A 240 6.77 3.58 4.02
CA VAL A 240 6.89 4.09 5.39
C VAL A 240 5.68 4.98 5.71
N SER A 241 4.93 4.64 6.72
CA SER A 241 3.83 5.44 7.26
C SER A 241 4.16 5.86 8.69
N ILE A 242 3.89 7.11 9.01
CA ILE A 242 4.11 7.66 10.35
C ILE A 242 2.76 7.91 11.00
N ASP A 243 2.50 7.26 12.14
CA ASP A 243 1.33 7.48 12.97
C ASP A 243 1.74 8.22 14.26
N ARG A 244 0.98 9.27 14.58
CA ARG A 244 1.08 10.01 15.83
C ARG A 244 -0.19 9.78 16.63
N PRO A 245 -0.20 8.76 17.51
CA PRO A 245 -1.40 8.48 18.27
C PRO A 245 -1.76 9.66 19.16
N SER A 246 -2.99 10.18 19.03
CA SER A 246 -3.46 11.27 19.89
C SER A 246 -3.51 10.83 21.36
N ARG A 247 -3.37 11.78 22.28
CA ARG A 247 -3.47 11.51 23.72
C ARG A 247 -4.80 10.84 24.08
N ASP A 248 -5.90 11.27 23.43
CA ASP A 248 -7.23 10.70 23.66
C ASP A 248 -7.32 9.25 23.19
N ARG A 249 -6.73 8.93 22.03
CA ARG A 249 -6.66 7.56 21.51
C ARG A 249 -5.88 6.64 22.43
N VAL A 250 -4.74 7.12 22.94
CA VAL A 250 -3.92 6.37 23.92
C VAL A 250 -4.66 6.20 25.24
N ALA A 251 -5.31 7.26 25.74
CA ALA A 251 -6.09 7.20 27.00
C ALA A 251 -7.30 6.27 26.87
N ALA A 252 -7.98 6.26 25.70
CA ALA A 252 -9.07 5.33 25.43
C ALA A 252 -8.58 3.88 25.41
N ALA A 253 -7.46 3.59 24.77
CA ALA A 253 -6.85 2.26 24.73
C ALA A 253 -6.47 1.77 26.13
N ARG A 254 -5.90 2.63 26.98
CA ARG A 254 -5.57 2.32 28.37
C ARG A 254 -6.80 2.02 29.21
N ARG A 255 -7.84 2.83 29.07
CA ARG A 255 -9.12 2.58 29.77
C ARG A 255 -9.72 1.24 29.38
N LEU A 256 -9.69 0.93 28.07
CA LEU A 256 -10.25 -0.33 27.56
C LEU A 256 -9.53 -1.56 28.11
N LEU A 257 -8.19 -1.53 28.21
CA LEU A 257 -7.41 -2.61 28.79
C LEU A 257 -7.31 -2.55 30.33
N GLY A 258 -7.78 -1.49 30.98
CA GLY A 258 -7.65 -1.31 32.43
C GLY A 258 -6.22 -1.14 32.93
N VAL A 259 -5.33 -0.58 32.08
CA VAL A 259 -3.88 -0.46 32.37
C VAL A 259 -3.46 0.98 32.65
N ARG A 260 -2.37 1.14 33.43
CA ARG A 260 -1.78 2.45 33.78
C ARG A 260 -0.73 2.91 32.75
N GLU A 261 -0.14 4.09 33.01
CA GLU A 261 0.72 4.79 32.07
C GLU A 261 2.05 4.08 31.73
N ALA A 262 2.66 3.43 32.70
CA ALA A 262 3.95 2.75 32.59
C ALA A 262 3.82 1.23 32.58
N THR A 263 2.88 0.70 31.77
CA THR A 263 2.61 -0.75 31.77
C THR A 263 3.54 -1.44 30.76
N GLU A 264 4.22 -2.50 31.21
CA GLU A 264 5.08 -3.32 30.39
C GLU A 264 4.29 -4.14 29.35
N ARG A 265 4.95 -4.55 28.26
CA ARG A 265 4.32 -5.32 27.20
C ARG A 265 3.65 -6.61 27.68
N HIS A 266 4.28 -7.28 28.63
CA HIS A 266 3.76 -8.52 29.21
C HIS A 266 2.44 -8.29 29.94
N ASP A 267 2.29 -7.19 30.70
CA ASP A 267 1.05 -6.83 31.40
C ASP A 267 -0.05 -6.41 30.42
N LEU A 268 0.32 -5.67 29.37
CA LEU A 268 -0.60 -5.35 28.28
C LEU A 268 -1.18 -6.63 27.64
N ARG A 269 -0.32 -7.63 27.40
CA ARG A 269 -0.75 -8.93 26.85
C ARG A 269 -1.67 -9.68 27.80
N ARG A 270 -1.38 -9.66 29.11
CA ARG A 270 -2.24 -10.27 30.13
C ARG A 270 -3.62 -9.63 30.13
N ALA A 271 -3.69 -8.28 30.20
CA ALA A 271 -4.93 -7.54 30.18
C ALA A 271 -5.79 -7.85 28.92
N TYR A 272 -5.16 -7.92 27.75
CA TYR A 272 -5.83 -8.33 26.52
C TYR A 272 -6.38 -9.75 26.60
N LEU A 273 -5.59 -10.72 27.08
CA LEU A 273 -6.00 -12.12 27.19
C LEU A 273 -7.14 -12.31 28.18
N ASP A 274 -7.20 -11.52 29.26
CA ASP A 274 -8.29 -11.59 30.24
C ASP A 274 -9.61 -11.11 29.62
N ILE A 275 -9.59 -10.05 28.80
CA ILE A 275 -10.75 -9.60 28.02
C ILE A 275 -11.15 -10.65 26.99
N ALA A 276 -10.20 -11.21 26.26
CA ALA A 276 -10.46 -12.22 25.25
C ALA A 276 -11.11 -13.48 25.83
N ARG A 277 -10.65 -13.93 27.02
CA ARG A 277 -11.25 -15.06 27.72
C ARG A 277 -12.66 -14.76 28.22
N ALA A 278 -12.89 -13.56 28.75
CA ALA A 278 -14.21 -13.15 29.26
C ALA A 278 -15.26 -13.06 28.15
N HIS A 279 -14.86 -12.85 26.89
CA HIS A 279 -15.74 -12.67 25.76
C HIS A 279 -15.58 -13.79 24.70
N HIS A 280 -15.04 -14.95 25.08
CA HIS A 280 -14.87 -16.06 24.15
C HIS A 280 -16.24 -16.61 23.69
N PRO A 281 -16.41 -17.00 22.41
CA PRO A 281 -17.67 -17.53 21.88
C PRO A 281 -18.28 -18.66 22.71
N ASP A 282 -17.44 -19.53 23.28
CA ASP A 282 -17.88 -20.66 24.14
C ASP A 282 -18.52 -20.20 25.46
N THR A 283 -18.36 -18.94 25.87
CA THR A 283 -19.00 -18.37 27.07
C THR A 283 -20.36 -17.73 26.79
N GLY A 284 -20.92 -17.92 25.57
CA GLY A 284 -22.25 -17.43 25.21
C GLY A 284 -22.28 -15.94 24.76
N ALA A 285 -21.13 -15.33 24.56
CA ALA A 285 -21.04 -13.96 24.09
C ALA A 285 -21.25 -13.88 22.55
N HIS A 286 -22.41 -13.35 22.14
CA HIS A 286 -22.77 -13.12 20.73
C HIS A 286 -21.96 -11.97 20.12
N ALA A 287 -22.38 -11.43 18.96
CA ALA A 287 -21.68 -10.41 18.15
C ALA A 287 -21.00 -9.26 18.93
N ALA A 288 -21.57 -8.84 20.07
CA ALA A 288 -20.97 -7.83 20.97
C ALA A 288 -19.64 -8.29 21.60
N GLY A 289 -19.46 -9.59 21.84
CA GLY A 289 -18.21 -10.14 22.37
C GLY A 289 -17.09 -10.09 21.35
N ALA A 290 -17.36 -10.43 20.10
CA ALA A 290 -16.37 -10.35 19.01
C ALA A 290 -15.88 -8.91 18.80
N GLN A 291 -16.77 -7.92 18.88
CA GLN A 291 -16.42 -6.50 18.77
C GLN A 291 -15.57 -6.03 19.96
N ALA A 292 -15.87 -6.48 21.17
CA ALA A 292 -15.07 -6.15 22.37
C ALA A 292 -13.66 -6.74 22.29
N VAL A 293 -13.52 -7.99 21.84
CA VAL A 293 -12.20 -8.62 21.61
C VAL A 293 -11.43 -7.91 20.51
N GLY A 294 -12.07 -7.51 19.39
CA GLY A 294 -11.47 -6.74 18.34
C GLY A 294 -10.92 -5.40 18.83
N ALA A 295 -11.73 -4.63 19.57
CA ALA A 295 -11.31 -3.37 20.17
C ALA A 295 -10.16 -3.54 21.18
N ALA A 296 -10.19 -4.60 21.99
CA ALA A 296 -9.11 -4.90 22.93
C ALA A 296 -7.80 -5.29 22.20
N ALA A 297 -7.90 -6.01 21.07
CA ALA A 297 -6.74 -6.36 20.26
C ALA A 297 -6.10 -5.11 19.61
N GLU A 298 -6.92 -4.16 19.15
CA GLU A 298 -6.42 -2.89 18.63
C GLU A 298 -5.75 -2.03 19.72
N ALA A 299 -6.37 -1.95 20.90
CA ALA A 299 -5.81 -1.25 22.05
C ALA A 299 -4.48 -1.86 22.48
N PHE A 300 -4.39 -3.20 22.54
CA PHE A 300 -3.15 -3.91 22.84
C PHE A 300 -2.06 -3.61 21.81
N ARG A 301 -2.38 -3.73 20.51
CA ARG A 301 -1.41 -3.42 19.43
C ARG A 301 -0.88 -2.00 19.53
N LEU A 302 -1.76 -1.02 19.75
CA LEU A 302 -1.36 0.38 19.90
C LEU A 302 -0.43 0.58 21.09
N LEU A 303 -0.81 0.11 22.28
CA LEU A 303 -0.04 0.32 23.51
C LEU A 303 1.28 -0.47 23.52
N ALA A 304 1.32 -1.67 22.95
CA ALA A 304 2.54 -2.46 22.81
C ALA A 304 3.56 -1.75 21.91
N ARG A 305 3.11 -1.20 20.76
CA ARG A 305 3.96 -0.41 19.87
C ARG A 305 4.48 0.88 20.54
N ILE A 306 3.64 1.55 21.32
CA ILE A 306 4.07 2.72 22.10
C ILE A 306 5.13 2.32 23.14
N ALA A 307 4.96 1.20 23.81
CA ALA A 307 5.94 0.71 24.78
C ALA A 307 7.30 0.40 24.11
N GLU A 308 7.28 -0.26 22.94
CA GLU A 308 8.49 -0.52 22.15
C GLU A 308 9.17 0.77 21.68
N ALA A 309 8.41 1.71 21.13
CA ALA A 309 8.96 2.98 20.66
C ALA A 309 9.54 3.84 21.81
N ARG A 310 8.96 3.79 23.01
CA ARG A 310 9.45 4.50 24.20
C ARG A 310 10.78 3.96 24.73
N LEU A 311 11.08 2.68 24.53
CA LEU A 311 12.38 2.12 24.89
C LEU A 311 13.53 2.77 24.12
N CYS A 312 13.23 3.38 22.97
CA CYS A 312 14.19 4.02 22.08
C CYS A 312 14.17 5.56 22.13
N ALA A 313 13.14 6.16 22.75
CA ALA A 313 12.95 7.62 22.82
C ALA A 313 13.07 8.11 24.26
N GLU A 314 14.15 8.84 24.56
CA GLU A 314 14.38 9.34 25.92
C GLU A 314 13.37 10.43 26.36
N GLN A 315 12.84 11.25 25.45
CA GLN A 315 11.80 12.26 25.72
C GLN A 315 11.09 12.68 24.43
N GLY A 316 9.78 12.74 24.40
CA GLY A 316 9.00 13.31 23.28
C GLY A 316 7.68 12.58 22.98
N ASP A 317 6.94 13.10 22.00
CA ASP A 317 5.78 12.43 21.45
C ASP A 317 6.22 11.15 20.74
N VAL A 318 5.52 10.04 21.02
CA VAL A 318 5.85 8.74 20.42
C VAL A 318 5.44 8.73 18.95
N LEU A 319 6.42 8.44 18.10
CA LEU A 319 6.19 8.14 16.69
C LEU A 319 6.08 6.64 16.50
N LEU A 320 5.04 6.22 15.80
CA LEU A 320 4.87 4.83 15.38
C LEU A 320 5.13 4.75 13.87
N VAL A 321 6.03 3.85 13.49
CA VAL A 321 6.37 3.62 12.09
C VAL A 321 5.80 2.29 11.65
N ASP A 322 5.11 2.29 10.53
CA ASP A 322 4.65 1.09 9.83
C ASP A 322 5.27 1.03 8.44
N ILE A 323 5.64 -0.16 8.02
CA ILE A 323 5.93 -0.44 6.62
C ILE A 323 4.68 -1.07 6.03
N LEU A 324 3.98 -0.31 5.21
CA LEU A 324 2.66 -0.69 4.72
C LEU A 324 2.76 -1.30 3.33
N ARG A 325 2.03 -2.40 3.13
CA ARG A 325 1.68 -2.99 1.86
C ARG A 325 0.25 -2.56 1.47
N HIS A 326 -0.02 -2.36 0.19
CA HIS A 326 -1.29 -1.80 -0.30
C HIS A 326 -2.52 -2.63 0.07
N ASP A 327 -2.41 -3.94 0.07
CA ASP A 327 -3.50 -4.88 0.41
C ASP A 327 -3.92 -4.83 1.89
N GLN A 328 -3.05 -4.36 2.79
CA GLN A 328 -3.35 -4.24 4.23
C GLN A 328 -4.31 -3.08 4.56
N HIS A 329 -4.64 -2.23 3.59
CA HIS A 329 -5.57 -1.10 3.78
C HIS A 329 -7.06 -1.47 3.67
N ARG A 330 -7.42 -2.62 3.10
CA ARG A 330 -8.82 -3.04 2.97
C ARG A 330 -9.49 -3.40 4.31
N SER A 331 -8.72 -3.65 5.36
CA SER A 331 -9.24 -4.07 6.68
C SER A 331 -9.55 -2.91 7.66
N VAL A 332 -9.29 -1.64 7.29
CA VAL A 332 -9.44 -0.48 8.21
C VAL A 332 -10.61 0.43 7.82
N SER A 333 -11.33 0.15 6.72
CA SER A 333 -12.39 1.01 6.19
C SER A 333 -13.74 0.29 6.04
N THR A 334 -14.10 -0.56 6.99
CA THR A 334 -15.47 -1.09 7.16
C THR A 334 -16.00 -0.74 8.52
#